data_ace1ce6ce74e95015260263edada4cd7
#
_entry.id   ace1ce6ce74e95015260263edada4cd7
#
_cell.length_a   1.000
_cell.length_b   1.000
_cell.length_c   1.000
_cell.angle_alpha   90.00
_cell.angle_beta   90.00
_cell.angle_gamma   90.00
#
_symmetry.space_group_name_H-M   'P 1'
#
loop_
_entity.id
_entity.type
_entity.pdbx_description
1 polymer ?
#
loop_
_entity_poly.entity_id
_entity_poly.type
_entity_poly.pdbx_seq_one_letter_code
_entity_poly.pdbx_strand_id
1 'polypeptide(L)'
;MSTHEVNAMNHTPRSQTWFRLAALYFAIGVTLGVAMGASGDHSLFAVHAHVNLLGWVSMALFGLIATAHPSITEGRVAAAQFWTYNLGVPVMLGALTLRLKGV
;
A
#
# COMPACT_ATOMS: atom_id res chain seq x y z
N MET A 1 -11.85 -1.60 32.42
CA MET A 1 -10.95 -1.25 31.31
C MET A 1 -10.25 0.07 31.63
N SER A 2 -8.93 0.12 31.49
CA SER A 2 -8.17 1.32 31.80
C SER A 2 -8.33 2.37 30.71
N THR A 3 -8.04 3.64 31.02
CA THR A 3 -8.03 4.73 30.04
C THR A 3 -7.08 4.43 28.88
N HIS A 4 -5.94 3.80 29.19
CA HIS A 4 -4.95 3.42 28.20
C HIS A 4 -5.53 2.40 27.20
N GLU A 5 -6.27 1.42 27.67
CA GLU A 5 -6.91 0.42 26.81
C GLU A 5 -8.00 1.02 25.93
N VAL A 6 -8.79 1.94 26.50
CA VAL A 6 -9.84 2.64 25.75
C VAL A 6 -9.20 3.48 24.64
N ASN A 7 -8.12 4.20 24.93
CA ASN A 7 -7.42 4.99 23.93
C ASN A 7 -6.84 4.11 22.83
N ALA A 8 -6.30 2.95 23.17
CA ALA A 8 -5.77 2.00 22.18
C ALA A 8 -6.87 1.47 21.25
N MET A 9 -8.07 1.23 21.79
CA MET A 9 -9.20 0.76 21.00
C MET A 9 -9.75 1.83 20.07
N ASN A 10 -9.70 3.10 20.48
CA ASN A 10 -10.24 4.22 19.69
C ASN A 10 -9.22 4.80 18.71
N HIS A 11 -7.95 4.42 18.85
CA HIS A 11 -6.87 4.92 18.01
C HIS A 11 -6.41 3.82 17.05
N THR A 12 -6.48 4.11 15.75
CA THR A 12 -5.97 3.18 14.74
C THR A 12 -4.47 3.37 14.61
N PRO A 13 -3.66 2.37 14.99
CA PRO A 13 -2.20 2.48 14.84
C PRO A 13 -1.81 2.50 13.36
N ARG A 14 -0.71 3.18 13.05
CA ARG A 14 -0.25 3.30 11.68
C ARG A 14 0.10 1.94 11.05
N SER A 15 0.57 0.98 11.87
CA SER A 15 0.80 -0.39 11.40
C SER A 15 -0.46 -1.00 10.80
N GLN A 16 -1.61 -0.79 11.46
CA GLN A 16 -2.88 -1.29 10.97
C GLN A 16 -3.31 -0.59 9.68
N THR A 17 -3.03 0.70 9.57
CA THR A 17 -3.28 1.45 8.33
C THR A 17 -2.44 0.90 7.18
N TRP A 18 -1.15 0.63 7.42
CA TRP A 18 -0.28 0.01 6.43
C TRP A 18 -0.84 -1.35 5.96
N PHE A 19 -1.30 -2.18 6.90
CA PHE A 19 -1.86 -3.49 6.56
C PHE A 19 -3.16 -3.37 5.76
N ARG A 20 -4.02 -2.41 6.10
CA ARG A 20 -5.26 -2.18 5.34
C ARG A 20 -4.97 -1.74 3.92
N LEU A 21 -4.02 -0.84 3.75
CA LEU A 21 -3.60 -0.39 2.43
C LEU A 21 -2.97 -1.53 1.63
N ALA A 22 -2.13 -2.35 2.29
CA ALA A 22 -1.53 -3.52 1.66
C ALA A 22 -2.60 -4.49 1.16
N ALA A 23 -3.63 -4.76 1.97
CA ALA A 23 -4.72 -5.64 1.60
C ALA A 23 -5.51 -5.09 0.40
N LEU A 24 -5.73 -3.78 0.37
CA LEU A 24 -6.41 -3.13 -0.75
C LEU A 24 -5.61 -3.30 -2.04
N TYR A 25 -4.30 -3.04 -1.99
CA TYR A 25 -3.45 -3.22 -3.16
C TYR A 25 -3.34 -4.68 -3.58
N PHE A 26 -3.35 -5.59 -2.62
CA PHE A 26 -3.37 -7.02 -2.91
C PHE A 26 -4.61 -7.39 -3.72
N ALA A 27 -5.78 -6.91 -3.29
CA ALA A 27 -7.04 -7.15 -4.00
C ALA A 27 -7.01 -6.56 -5.41
N ILE A 28 -6.48 -5.35 -5.56
CA ILE A 28 -6.31 -4.71 -6.88
C ILE A 28 -5.37 -5.53 -7.76
N GLY A 29 -4.25 -5.96 -7.19
CA GLY A 29 -3.26 -6.75 -7.94
C GLY A 29 -3.81 -8.07 -8.41
N VAL A 30 -4.53 -8.79 -7.56
CA VAL A 30 -5.16 -10.07 -7.92
C VAL A 30 -6.21 -9.85 -9.02
N THR A 31 -7.05 -8.83 -8.87
CA THR A 31 -8.08 -8.51 -9.85
C THR A 31 -7.46 -8.20 -11.20
N LEU A 32 -6.40 -7.39 -11.21
CA LEU A 32 -5.68 -7.05 -12.44
C LEU A 32 -5.07 -8.30 -13.08
N GLY A 33 -4.48 -9.19 -12.27
CA GLY A 33 -3.93 -10.44 -12.77
C GLY A 33 -4.96 -11.34 -13.40
N VAL A 34 -6.14 -11.46 -12.77
CA VAL A 34 -7.24 -12.24 -13.32
C VAL A 34 -7.74 -11.63 -14.64
N ALA A 35 -7.88 -10.31 -14.70
CA ALA A 35 -8.30 -9.62 -15.91
C ALA A 35 -7.31 -9.83 -17.05
N MET A 36 -6.00 -9.76 -16.76
CA MET A 36 -4.97 -9.99 -17.75
C MET A 36 -5.00 -11.43 -18.27
N GLY A 37 -5.16 -12.39 -17.35
CA GLY A 37 -5.24 -13.80 -17.73
C GLY A 37 -6.47 -14.11 -18.57
N ALA A 38 -7.63 -13.55 -18.19
CA ALA A 38 -8.88 -13.79 -18.89
C ALA A 38 -8.91 -13.14 -20.27
N SER A 39 -8.35 -11.92 -20.38
CA SER A 39 -8.36 -11.17 -21.65
C SER A 39 -7.23 -11.54 -22.59
N GLY A 40 -6.16 -12.14 -22.07
CA GLY A 40 -4.95 -12.38 -22.84
C GLY A 40 -4.14 -11.13 -23.12
N ASP A 41 -4.58 -9.97 -22.65
CA ASP A 41 -3.88 -8.70 -22.81
C ASP A 41 -2.96 -8.47 -21.62
N HIS A 42 -1.65 -8.55 -21.86
CA HIS A 42 -0.64 -8.37 -20.83
C HIS A 42 0.08 -7.02 -20.93
N SER A 43 -0.55 -6.03 -21.59
CA SER A 43 0.06 -4.71 -21.77
C SER A 43 0.33 -4.00 -20.44
N LEU A 44 -0.43 -4.33 -19.39
CA LEU A 44 -0.27 -3.74 -18.05
C LEU A 44 0.53 -4.62 -17.09
N PHE A 45 1.35 -5.55 -17.62
CA PHE A 45 2.15 -6.44 -16.78
C PHE A 45 3.03 -5.66 -15.81
N ALA A 46 3.68 -4.59 -16.27
CA ALA A 46 4.53 -3.78 -15.40
C ALA A 46 3.73 -3.09 -14.29
N VAL A 47 2.51 -2.63 -14.59
CA VAL A 47 1.62 -2.05 -13.58
C VAL A 47 1.24 -3.12 -12.55
N HIS A 48 0.87 -4.31 -13.00
CA HIS A 48 0.53 -5.43 -12.13
C HIS A 48 1.70 -5.77 -11.19
N ALA A 49 2.91 -5.85 -11.73
CA ALA A 49 4.10 -6.14 -10.92
C ALA A 49 4.36 -5.05 -9.88
N HIS A 50 4.21 -3.78 -10.25
CA HIS A 50 4.44 -2.66 -9.33
C HIS A 50 3.33 -2.56 -8.28
N VAL A 51 2.08 -2.84 -8.63
CA VAL A 51 0.98 -2.88 -7.65
C VAL A 51 1.29 -3.92 -6.59
N ASN A 52 1.74 -5.10 -6.99
CA ASN A 52 2.06 -6.15 -6.03
C ASN A 52 3.29 -5.81 -5.21
N LEU A 53 4.34 -5.31 -5.83
CA LEU A 53 5.61 -5.06 -5.13
C LEU A 53 5.53 -3.83 -4.23
N LEU A 54 5.09 -2.69 -4.77
CA LEU A 54 5.04 -1.43 -4.03
C LEU A 54 3.79 -1.30 -3.17
N GLY A 55 2.66 -1.83 -3.65
CA GLY A 55 1.41 -1.76 -2.92
C GLY A 55 1.29 -2.86 -1.88
N TRP A 56 1.29 -4.12 -2.31
CA TRP A 56 1.05 -5.24 -1.41
C TRP A 56 2.28 -5.55 -0.53
N VAL A 57 3.39 -5.92 -1.14
CA VAL A 57 4.56 -6.44 -0.41
C VAL A 57 5.22 -5.35 0.44
N SER A 58 5.50 -4.20 -0.15
CA SER A 58 6.22 -3.14 0.57
C SER A 58 5.38 -2.55 1.69
N MET A 59 4.07 -2.34 1.46
CA MET A 59 3.21 -1.80 2.52
C MET A 59 3.02 -2.81 3.65
N ALA A 60 2.94 -4.10 3.34
CA ALA A 60 2.89 -5.16 4.36
C ALA A 60 4.17 -5.17 5.19
N LEU A 61 5.34 -4.99 4.56
CA LEU A 61 6.61 -4.89 5.26
C LEU A 61 6.66 -3.66 6.15
N PHE A 62 6.19 -2.50 5.67
CA PHE A 62 6.10 -1.30 6.50
C PHE A 62 5.21 -1.53 7.71
N GLY A 63 4.09 -2.25 7.53
CA GLY A 63 3.20 -2.61 8.63
C GLY A 63 3.89 -3.51 9.64
N LEU A 64 4.65 -4.50 9.19
CA LEU A 64 5.39 -5.39 10.08
C LEU A 64 6.47 -4.63 10.85
N ILE A 65 7.21 -3.75 10.18
CA ILE A 65 8.24 -2.94 10.84
C ILE A 65 7.59 -2.02 11.86
N ALA A 66 6.48 -1.39 11.53
CA ALA A 66 5.75 -0.51 12.44
C ALA A 66 5.23 -1.27 13.66
N THR A 67 4.84 -2.53 13.50
CA THR A 67 4.40 -3.38 14.60
C THR A 67 5.57 -3.73 15.53
N ALA A 68 6.72 -4.08 14.94
CA ALA A 68 7.92 -4.44 15.70
C ALA A 68 8.57 -3.23 16.37
N HIS A 69 8.52 -2.07 15.74
CA HIS A 69 9.17 -0.84 16.21
C HIS A 69 8.20 0.34 16.10
N PRO A 70 7.18 0.43 16.99
CA PRO A 70 6.17 1.49 16.86
C PRO A 70 6.74 2.91 16.89
N SER A 71 7.88 3.11 17.51
CA SER A 71 8.50 4.43 17.62
C SER A 71 8.85 5.04 16.25
N ILE A 72 9.11 4.22 15.23
CA ILE A 72 9.44 4.72 13.90
C ILE A 72 8.22 5.28 13.15
N THR A 73 7.01 5.04 13.68
CA THR A 73 5.78 5.55 13.07
C THR A 73 5.39 6.91 13.65
N GLU A 74 6.17 7.41 14.59
CA GLU A 74 5.92 8.69 15.26
C GLU A 74 6.77 9.80 14.65
N GLY A 75 6.33 11.05 14.84
CA GLY A 75 7.08 12.20 14.44
C GLY A 75 6.84 12.62 12.99
N ARG A 76 7.46 13.74 12.63
CA ARG A 76 7.24 14.37 11.33
C ARG A 76 7.86 13.59 10.17
N VAL A 77 9.01 12.95 10.41
CA VAL A 77 9.69 12.17 9.38
C VAL A 77 8.85 10.96 9.00
N ALA A 78 8.29 10.27 10.00
CA ALA A 78 7.42 9.13 9.75
C ALA A 78 6.15 9.54 9.00
N ALA A 79 5.55 10.68 9.37
CA ALA A 79 4.38 11.21 8.68
C ALA A 79 4.71 11.59 7.25
N ALA A 80 5.85 12.23 7.03
CA ALA A 80 6.30 12.60 5.68
C ALA A 80 6.51 11.35 4.82
N GLN A 81 7.14 10.32 5.36
CA GLN A 81 7.35 9.06 4.66
C GLN A 81 6.02 8.41 4.30
N PHE A 82 5.09 8.34 5.24
CA PHE A 82 3.77 7.74 5.02
C PHE A 82 3.04 8.44 3.87
N TRP A 83 2.91 9.78 3.95
CA TRP A 83 2.15 10.53 2.96
C TRP A 83 2.85 10.58 1.61
N THR A 84 4.17 10.76 1.59
CA THR A 84 4.92 10.77 0.33
C THR A 84 4.77 9.43 -0.39
N TYR A 85 4.87 8.33 0.33
CA TYR A 85 4.73 6.99 -0.24
C TYR A 85 3.30 6.77 -0.76
N ASN A 86 2.31 7.07 0.07
CA ASN A 86 0.91 6.77 -0.27
C ASN A 86 0.35 7.68 -1.35
N LEU A 87 0.90 8.88 -1.54
CA LEU A 87 0.53 9.74 -2.65
C LEU A 87 1.36 9.44 -3.90
N GLY A 88 2.64 9.11 -3.70
CA GLY A 88 3.55 8.84 -4.81
C GLY A 88 3.25 7.55 -5.55
N VAL A 89 2.91 6.48 -4.84
CA VAL A 89 2.64 5.19 -5.47
C VAL A 89 1.46 5.26 -6.45
N PRO A 90 0.27 5.79 -6.08
CA PRO A 90 -0.82 5.91 -7.05
C PRO A 90 -0.49 6.80 -8.23
N VAL A 91 0.24 7.90 -8.00
CA VAL A 91 0.65 8.79 -9.09
C VAL A 91 1.57 8.06 -10.05
N MET A 92 2.55 7.35 -9.53
CA MET A 92 3.49 6.58 -10.35
C MET A 92 2.77 5.47 -11.12
N LEU A 93 1.87 4.74 -10.47
CA LEU A 93 1.11 3.67 -11.12
C LEU A 93 0.20 4.22 -12.21
N GLY A 94 -0.43 5.36 -11.96
CA GLY A 94 -1.26 6.04 -12.97
C GLY A 94 -0.44 6.48 -14.18
N ALA A 95 0.71 7.11 -13.93
CA ALA A 95 1.60 7.55 -14.99
C ALA A 95 2.13 6.38 -15.80
N LEU A 96 2.50 5.29 -15.13
CA LEU A 96 2.97 4.08 -15.81
C LEU A 96 1.87 3.47 -16.68
N THR A 97 0.65 3.44 -16.18
CA THR A 97 -0.50 2.94 -16.95
C THR A 97 -0.72 3.76 -18.21
N LEU A 98 -0.69 5.09 -18.09
CA LEU A 98 -0.85 5.98 -19.24
C LEU A 98 0.26 5.74 -20.26
N ARG A 99 1.50 5.63 -19.80
CA ARG A 99 2.64 5.39 -20.68
C ARG A 99 2.50 4.07 -21.45
N LEU A 100 2.09 3.02 -20.78
CA LEU A 100 1.95 1.70 -21.40
C LEU A 100 0.78 1.63 -22.38
N LYS A 101 -0.23 2.49 -22.19
CA LYS A 101 -1.36 2.60 -23.11
C LYS A 101 -1.09 3.56 -24.25
N GLY A 102 0.08 4.17 -24.31
CA GLY A 102 0.47 5.04 -25.41
C GLY A 102 -0.09 6.47 -25.33
N VAL A 103 -0.46 6.88 -24.12
CA VAL A 103 -1.01 8.22 -23.87
C VAL A 103 0.05 9.17 -23.35
#